data_224a7d531f06b732104a451b35148ca9
#
_entry.id   224a7d531f06b732104a451b35148ca9
#
_cell.length_a   1.000
_cell.length_b   1.000
_cell.length_c   1.000
_cell.angle_alpha   90.00
_cell.angle_beta   90.00
_cell.angle_gamma   90.00
#
_symmetry.space_group_name_H-M   'P 1'
#
loop_
_entity.id
_entity.type
_entity.pdbx_description
1 polymer ?
#
loop_
_entity_poly.entity_id
_entity_poly.type
_entity_poly.pdbx_seq_one_letter_code
_entity_poly.pdbx_strand_id
1 'polypeptide(L)'
;MLENADLLISTPYKLTRAQLLYDLYAAFEDAARGKHKMSYVKKFEEHLAENLNVLCDELLGRTYKALPSKCFIVSYPKKREVFAAMFRDRIVHHLYFRYTYQIFERTFIADTYSCIVGRGTLYGVERLRHHIRQASLNWQEECYAMSLDIRGYFMHIDRERLLKIATESLKKMSRHKVGVADEVPLPSGVLLTEQTTWAEVRDFDFLLWLTEQIVMLDPMENCIIVGDPSDWNGLDPAKCMRFVKKGLALPIGNLTSQIYSNVYLNVFDQYVKRDLVCRHYGRYVDDSAMIDPDKDWLLAQVPKVRNFLWDELGLELHQGKIHIQEVHKGVEFLGTFVKPYREYVSNRTLERMQKKLQQVDLRNREAALRSVNSYLGIMSHTASYNLRLSMFGEGEFAELIEYDADMKKGWLAA
;
A
#
# COMPACT_ATOMS: atom_id res chain seq x y z
N MET A 1 -15.66 -7.57 -54.23
CA MET A 1 -15.59 -6.22 -53.69
C MET A 1 -15.83 -6.36 -52.17
N LEU A 2 -14.78 -6.48 -51.41
CA LEU A 2 -14.77 -6.31 -49.95
C LEU A 2 -13.79 -5.16 -49.76
N GLU A 3 -14.39 -3.97 -49.66
CA GLU A 3 -13.69 -2.72 -49.39
C GLU A 3 -13.13 -2.72 -47.98
N ASN A 4 -11.88 -2.41 -47.91
CA ASN A 4 -11.13 -1.80 -46.86
C ASN A 4 -11.96 -1.34 -45.66
N ALA A 5 -12.01 -2.17 -44.61
CA ALA A 5 -12.15 -1.65 -43.26
C ALA A 5 -10.81 -0.95 -42.93
N ASP A 6 -10.73 0.34 -43.21
CA ASP A 6 -9.68 1.20 -42.71
C ASP A 6 -9.57 0.95 -41.21
N LEU A 7 -8.49 0.30 -40.82
CA LEU A 7 -7.99 0.34 -39.46
C LEU A 7 -7.77 1.82 -39.16
N LEU A 8 -8.75 2.46 -38.53
CA LEU A 8 -8.58 3.72 -37.82
C LEU A 8 -7.46 3.47 -36.82
N ILE A 9 -6.23 3.74 -37.21
CA ILE A 9 -5.11 3.85 -36.28
C ILE A 9 -5.45 5.05 -35.41
N SER A 10 -6.08 4.79 -34.29
CA SER A 10 -6.42 5.84 -33.34
C SER A 10 -5.14 6.52 -32.91
N THR A 11 -5.11 7.84 -33.11
CA THR A 11 -3.95 8.66 -32.73
C THR A 11 -3.76 8.60 -31.24
N PRO A 12 -2.55 8.26 -30.72
CA PRO A 12 -2.30 8.25 -29.28
C PRO A 12 -2.68 9.61 -28.65
N TYR A 13 -3.34 9.55 -27.51
CA TYR A 13 -3.72 10.76 -26.78
C TYR A 13 -2.45 11.55 -26.37
N LYS A 14 -2.52 12.87 -26.54
CA LYS A 14 -1.50 13.79 -26.06
C LYS A 14 -2.10 14.76 -25.05
N LEU A 15 -1.43 14.85 -23.90
CA LEU A 15 -1.85 15.67 -22.77
C LEU A 15 -1.78 17.16 -23.12
N THR A 16 -2.91 17.84 -23.07
CA THR A 16 -2.97 19.29 -23.27
C THR A 16 -2.74 20.05 -21.97
N ARG A 17 -2.31 21.33 -22.08
CA ARG A 17 -2.14 22.21 -20.92
C ARG A 17 -3.43 22.37 -20.11
N ALA A 18 -4.57 22.56 -20.78
CA ALA A 18 -5.85 22.72 -20.13
C ALA A 18 -6.25 21.46 -19.34
N GLN A 19 -6.06 20.28 -19.94
CA GLN A 19 -6.35 19.00 -19.27
C GLN A 19 -5.42 18.78 -18.08
N LEU A 20 -4.10 19.00 -18.25
CA LEU A 20 -3.16 18.83 -17.14
C LEU A 20 -3.45 19.77 -15.98
N LEU A 21 -3.80 21.03 -16.25
CA LEU A 21 -4.15 21.98 -15.20
C LEU A 21 -5.42 21.56 -14.43
N TYR A 22 -6.43 21.07 -15.14
CA TYR A 22 -7.63 20.48 -14.52
C TYR A 22 -7.30 19.28 -13.65
N ASP A 23 -6.46 18.36 -14.14
CA ASP A 23 -6.06 17.16 -13.40
C ASP A 23 -5.17 17.49 -12.21
N LEU A 24 -4.33 18.52 -12.31
CA LEU A 24 -3.53 19.04 -11.19
C LEU A 24 -4.41 19.62 -10.08
N TYR A 25 -5.49 20.33 -10.45
CA TYR A 25 -6.44 20.82 -9.45
C TYR A 25 -7.10 19.64 -8.71
N ALA A 26 -7.56 18.62 -9.43
CA ALA A 26 -8.12 17.42 -8.82
C ALA A 26 -7.10 16.65 -7.95
N ALA A 27 -5.84 16.62 -8.36
CA ALA A 27 -4.74 16.02 -7.59
C ALA A 27 -4.41 16.85 -6.34
N PHE A 28 -4.53 18.17 -6.39
CA PHE A 28 -4.42 19.03 -5.22
C PHE A 28 -5.52 18.73 -4.20
N GLU A 29 -6.78 18.63 -4.60
CA GLU A 29 -7.90 18.28 -3.72
C GLU A 29 -7.66 16.91 -3.04
N ASP A 30 -7.17 15.91 -3.79
CA ASP A 30 -6.81 14.62 -3.21
C ASP A 30 -5.66 14.73 -2.19
N ALA A 31 -4.63 15.52 -2.48
CA ALA A 31 -3.48 15.71 -1.60
C ALA A 31 -3.84 16.51 -0.33
N ALA A 32 -4.78 17.47 -0.45
CA ALA A 32 -5.24 18.34 0.63
C ALA A 32 -6.32 17.69 1.51
N ARG A 33 -6.97 16.63 1.06
CA ARG A 33 -8.10 15.98 1.74
C ARG A 33 -7.80 15.69 3.21
N GLY A 34 -8.61 16.26 4.11
CA GLY A 34 -8.44 16.18 5.56
C GLY A 34 -7.26 16.98 6.13
N LYS A 35 -6.59 17.82 5.31
CA LYS A 35 -5.38 18.57 5.70
C LYS A 35 -5.48 20.08 5.43
N HIS A 36 -6.61 20.63 5.00
CA HIS A 36 -6.80 22.08 4.72
C HIS A 36 -6.48 22.97 5.94
N LYS A 37 -6.56 22.45 7.16
CA LYS A 37 -6.19 23.18 8.38
C LYS A 37 -4.67 23.26 8.61
N MET A 38 -3.88 22.49 7.89
CA MET A 38 -2.42 22.44 8.05
C MET A 38 -1.76 23.66 7.40
N SER A 39 -0.80 24.28 8.09
CA SER A 39 -0.14 25.52 7.65
C SER A 39 0.48 25.42 6.24
N TYR A 40 1.10 24.28 5.92
CA TYR A 40 1.73 24.09 4.61
C TYR A 40 0.71 23.96 3.47
N VAL A 41 -0.51 23.47 3.74
CA VAL A 41 -1.60 23.44 2.74
C VAL A 41 -2.12 24.84 2.54
N LYS A 42 -2.48 25.56 3.62
CA LYS A 42 -2.96 26.95 3.55
C LYS A 42 -2.00 27.86 2.78
N LYS A 43 -0.70 27.77 3.07
CA LYS A 43 0.32 28.54 2.36
C LYS A 43 0.35 28.24 0.85
N PHE A 44 0.04 27.01 0.43
CA PHE A 44 -0.06 26.66 -0.97
C PHE A 44 -1.36 27.17 -1.60
N GLU A 45 -2.47 27.13 -0.84
CA GLU A 45 -3.79 27.62 -1.25
C GLU A 45 -3.83 29.13 -1.45
N GLU A 46 -3.06 29.92 -0.68
CA GLU A 46 -2.95 31.37 -0.82
C GLU A 46 -2.58 31.81 -2.25
N HIS A 47 -1.82 30.98 -2.96
CA HIS A 47 -1.39 31.21 -4.35
C HIS A 47 -1.71 30.02 -5.25
N LEU A 48 -2.85 29.36 -5.05
CA LEU A 48 -3.19 28.07 -5.67
C LEU A 48 -3.09 28.11 -7.20
N ALA A 49 -3.72 29.10 -7.83
CA ALA A 49 -3.74 29.21 -9.30
C ALA A 49 -2.32 29.40 -9.87
N GLU A 50 -1.52 30.25 -9.28
CA GLU A 50 -0.14 30.50 -9.69
C GLU A 50 0.73 29.24 -9.51
N ASN A 51 0.68 28.62 -8.33
CA ASN A 51 1.43 27.41 -8.00
C ASN A 51 1.10 26.24 -8.95
N LEU A 52 -0.19 26.04 -9.28
CA LEU A 52 -0.59 24.99 -10.21
C LEU A 52 -0.20 25.30 -11.66
N ASN A 53 -0.25 26.58 -12.08
CA ASN A 53 0.20 26.98 -13.43
C ASN A 53 1.70 26.72 -13.59
N VAL A 54 2.53 27.16 -12.64
CA VAL A 54 3.99 26.89 -12.65
C VAL A 54 4.26 25.40 -12.72
N LEU A 55 3.59 24.60 -11.88
CA LEU A 55 3.75 23.15 -11.85
C LEU A 55 3.31 22.50 -13.18
N CYS A 56 2.24 22.99 -13.78
CA CYS A 56 1.75 22.55 -15.09
C CYS A 56 2.78 22.80 -16.18
N ASP A 57 3.36 24.00 -16.23
CA ASP A 57 4.35 24.37 -17.23
C ASP A 57 5.66 23.57 -17.08
N GLU A 58 6.10 23.33 -15.84
CA GLU A 58 7.25 22.45 -15.56
C GLU A 58 7.01 21.00 -16.00
N LEU A 59 5.83 20.46 -15.75
CA LEU A 59 5.49 19.07 -16.13
C LEU A 59 5.39 18.91 -17.64
N LEU A 60 4.72 19.83 -18.34
CA LEU A 60 4.63 19.80 -19.82
C LEU A 60 5.98 20.04 -20.48
N GLY A 61 6.75 20.98 -19.96
CA GLY A 61 8.09 21.29 -20.44
C GLY A 61 9.15 20.23 -20.09
N ARG A 62 8.80 19.18 -19.35
CA ARG A 62 9.73 18.14 -18.85
C ARG A 62 10.88 18.72 -18.00
N THR A 63 10.65 19.86 -17.36
CA THR A 63 11.63 20.54 -16.49
C THR A 63 11.36 20.36 -15.00
N TYR A 64 10.28 19.66 -14.66
CA TYR A 64 9.94 19.35 -13.28
C TYR A 64 11.08 18.65 -12.55
N LYS A 65 11.41 19.17 -11.35
CA LYS A 65 12.30 18.57 -10.38
C LYS A 65 11.64 18.58 -9.01
N ALA A 66 11.68 17.45 -8.33
CA ALA A 66 11.17 17.36 -6.97
C ALA A 66 11.99 18.22 -6.02
N LEU A 67 11.31 18.85 -5.07
CA LEU A 67 11.94 19.60 -3.98
C LEU A 67 12.53 18.64 -2.93
N PRO A 68 13.45 19.11 -2.07
CA PRO A 68 14.00 18.32 -0.98
C PRO A 68 12.91 17.72 -0.08
N SER A 69 12.91 16.40 0.11
CA SER A 69 12.00 15.72 1.02
C SER A 69 12.34 16.01 2.48
N LYS A 70 11.34 16.02 3.37
CA LYS A 70 11.56 16.04 4.82
C LYS A 70 11.83 14.62 5.31
N CYS A 71 12.96 14.41 5.99
CA CYS A 71 13.34 13.15 6.60
C CYS A 71 13.16 13.23 8.12
N PHE A 72 12.42 12.31 8.71
CA PHE A 72 12.18 12.25 10.17
C PHE A 72 11.87 10.83 10.63
N ILE A 73 11.94 10.62 11.94
CA ILE A 73 11.61 9.33 12.56
C ILE A 73 10.17 9.31 13.04
N VAL A 74 9.48 8.21 12.73
CA VAL A 74 8.21 7.82 13.35
C VAL A 74 8.47 6.64 14.26
N SER A 75 8.18 6.77 15.56
CA SER A 75 8.52 5.77 16.56
C SER A 75 7.44 4.70 16.75
N TYR A 76 6.20 4.96 16.38
CA TYR A 76 5.06 4.06 16.60
C TYR A 76 4.32 3.74 15.28
N PRO A 77 3.84 2.49 15.07
CA PRO A 77 3.93 1.28 15.92
C PRO A 77 5.30 0.60 15.88
N LYS A 78 6.13 0.92 14.92
CA LYS A 78 7.52 0.49 14.78
C LYS A 78 8.36 1.70 14.38
N LYS A 79 9.57 1.80 14.92
CA LYS A 79 10.50 2.86 14.55
C LYS A 79 10.86 2.76 13.07
N ARG A 80 10.67 3.85 12.33
CA ARG A 80 10.89 3.94 10.88
C ARG A 80 11.40 5.31 10.50
N GLU A 81 12.31 5.35 9.55
CA GLU A 81 12.70 6.57 8.83
C GLU A 81 11.65 6.86 7.74
N VAL A 82 11.17 8.09 7.69
CA VAL A 82 10.11 8.52 6.76
C VAL A 82 10.61 9.70 5.94
N PHE A 83 10.40 9.63 4.64
CA PHE A 83 10.69 10.71 3.69
C PHE A 83 9.37 11.27 3.16
N ALA A 84 9.01 12.44 3.64
CA ALA A 84 7.78 13.10 3.21
C ALA A 84 8.10 14.13 2.12
N ALA A 85 7.62 13.91 0.92
CA ALA A 85 7.70 14.88 -0.17
C ALA A 85 7.08 16.22 0.24
N MET A 86 7.57 17.34 -0.30
CA MET A 86 6.95 18.65 -0.13
C MET A 86 5.54 18.65 -0.71
N PHE A 87 4.67 19.54 -0.24
CA PHE A 87 3.25 19.50 -0.59
C PHE A 87 3.02 19.62 -2.11
N ARG A 88 3.79 20.46 -2.78
CA ARG A 88 3.82 20.57 -4.23
C ARG A 88 4.08 19.22 -4.92
N ASP A 89 5.07 18.49 -4.44
CA ASP A 89 5.44 17.19 -5.02
C ASP A 89 4.45 16.09 -4.66
N ARG A 90 3.76 16.21 -3.51
CA ARG A 90 2.63 15.32 -3.20
C ARG A 90 1.50 15.46 -4.20
N ILE A 91 1.25 16.66 -4.73
CA ILE A 91 0.28 16.87 -5.81
C ILE A 91 0.71 16.07 -7.05
N VAL A 92 2.00 16.08 -7.40
CA VAL A 92 2.53 15.28 -8.51
C VAL A 92 2.37 13.78 -8.25
N HIS A 93 2.63 13.31 -7.03
CA HIS A 93 2.38 11.91 -6.66
C HIS A 93 0.89 11.53 -6.78
N HIS A 94 -0.03 12.43 -6.40
CA HIS A 94 -1.47 12.20 -6.58
C HIS A 94 -1.87 12.22 -8.05
N LEU A 95 -1.34 13.15 -8.85
CA LEU A 95 -1.56 13.20 -10.30
C LEU A 95 -1.10 11.88 -10.96
N TYR A 96 0.11 11.44 -10.65
CA TYR A 96 0.65 10.18 -11.16
C TYR A 96 -0.22 8.99 -10.76
N PHE A 97 -0.65 8.94 -9.49
CA PHE A 97 -1.54 7.90 -8.99
C PHE A 97 -2.88 7.89 -9.74
N ARG A 98 -3.51 9.05 -9.96
CA ARG A 98 -4.75 9.16 -10.72
C ARG A 98 -4.63 8.62 -12.14
N TYR A 99 -3.47 8.79 -12.78
CA TYR A 99 -3.25 8.34 -14.15
C TYR A 99 -2.90 6.86 -14.26
N THR A 100 -2.25 6.29 -13.25
CA THR A 100 -1.61 4.97 -13.36
C THR A 100 -2.22 3.89 -12.48
N TYR A 101 -2.95 4.26 -11.42
CA TYR A 101 -3.46 3.31 -10.44
C TYR A 101 -4.26 2.17 -11.10
N GLN A 102 -5.27 2.49 -11.88
CA GLN A 102 -6.12 1.49 -12.54
C GLN A 102 -5.34 0.66 -13.58
N ILE A 103 -4.34 1.26 -14.24
CA ILE A 103 -3.48 0.56 -15.19
C ILE A 103 -2.68 -0.52 -14.47
N PHE A 104 -2.07 -0.18 -13.31
CA PHE A 104 -1.31 -1.14 -12.53
C PHE A 104 -2.20 -2.16 -11.81
N GLU A 105 -3.31 -1.72 -11.21
CA GLU A 105 -4.23 -2.59 -10.48
C GLU A 105 -4.71 -3.77 -11.32
N ARG A 106 -4.98 -3.56 -12.60
CA ARG A 106 -5.39 -4.62 -13.54
C ARG A 106 -4.31 -5.69 -13.78
N THR A 107 -3.06 -5.39 -13.47
CA THR A 107 -1.97 -6.36 -13.58
C THR A 107 -1.82 -7.22 -12.34
N PHE A 108 -2.38 -6.79 -11.22
CA PHE A 108 -2.24 -7.48 -9.93
C PHE A 108 -3.14 -8.72 -9.86
N ILE A 109 -2.73 -9.67 -9.05
CA ILE A 109 -3.58 -10.80 -8.71
C ILE A 109 -4.76 -10.35 -7.82
N ALA A 110 -5.85 -11.11 -7.85
CA ALA A 110 -7.03 -10.82 -7.01
C ALA A 110 -6.69 -10.76 -5.50
N ASP A 111 -5.67 -11.49 -5.09
CA ASP A 111 -5.25 -11.63 -3.70
C ASP A 111 -4.03 -10.75 -3.34
N THR A 112 -3.86 -9.60 -3.98
CA THR A 112 -3.04 -8.48 -3.51
C THR A 112 -3.90 -7.58 -2.63
N TYR A 113 -3.55 -7.37 -1.35
CA TYR A 113 -4.44 -6.76 -0.36
C TYR A 113 -4.06 -5.35 0.04
N SER A 114 -2.79 -4.99 -0.02
CA SER A 114 -2.28 -3.69 0.41
C SER A 114 -2.42 -2.62 -0.67
N CYS A 115 -2.67 -1.37 -0.26
CA CYS A 115 -2.68 -0.20 -1.16
C CYS A 115 -3.62 -0.35 -2.37
N ILE A 116 -4.68 -1.11 -2.23
CA ILE A 116 -5.76 -1.30 -3.21
C ILE A 116 -7.04 -0.71 -2.62
N VAL A 117 -7.75 0.08 -3.42
CA VAL A 117 -9.02 0.68 -3.00
C VAL A 117 -10.02 -0.42 -2.63
N GLY A 118 -10.69 -0.26 -1.48
CA GLY A 118 -11.63 -1.26 -0.96
C GLY A 118 -11.00 -2.51 -0.34
N ARG A 119 -9.65 -2.61 -0.31
CA ARG A 119 -8.93 -3.71 0.34
C ARG A 119 -8.10 -3.20 1.52
N GLY A 120 -7.57 -4.08 2.33
CA GLY A 120 -6.76 -3.74 3.49
C GLY A 120 -6.51 -4.96 4.35
N THR A 121 -6.11 -4.75 5.61
CA THR A 121 -5.80 -5.85 6.54
C THR A 121 -7.00 -6.74 6.79
N LEU A 122 -8.19 -6.16 7.00
CA LEU A 122 -9.43 -6.90 7.22
C LEU A 122 -9.77 -7.78 6.01
N TYR A 123 -9.76 -7.19 4.81
CA TYR A 123 -9.96 -7.93 3.57
C TYR A 123 -8.95 -9.08 3.42
N GLY A 124 -7.67 -8.83 3.74
CA GLY A 124 -6.63 -9.87 3.69
C GLY A 124 -6.90 -11.04 4.64
N VAL A 125 -7.39 -10.77 5.86
CA VAL A 125 -7.77 -11.81 6.82
C VAL A 125 -8.98 -12.61 6.32
N GLU A 126 -10.01 -11.96 5.78
CA GLU A 126 -11.17 -12.62 5.18
C GLU A 126 -10.77 -13.52 3.99
N ARG A 127 -9.86 -13.04 3.14
CA ARG A 127 -9.33 -13.82 2.03
C ARG A 127 -8.50 -15.00 2.49
N LEU A 128 -7.63 -14.83 3.51
CA LEU A 128 -6.89 -15.93 4.11
C LEU A 128 -7.86 -17.02 4.62
N ARG A 129 -8.88 -16.63 5.40
CA ARG A 129 -9.91 -17.56 5.89
C ARG A 129 -10.61 -18.28 4.75
N HIS A 130 -10.95 -17.56 3.68
CA HIS A 130 -11.56 -18.14 2.48
C HIS A 130 -10.64 -19.20 1.85
N HIS A 131 -9.37 -18.90 1.68
CA HIS A 131 -8.39 -19.85 1.13
C HIS A 131 -8.22 -21.08 2.03
N ILE A 132 -8.14 -20.90 3.35
CA ILE A 132 -8.05 -22.02 4.29
C ILE A 132 -9.30 -22.90 4.19
N ARG A 133 -10.51 -22.31 4.16
CA ARG A 133 -11.75 -23.07 4.05
C ARG A 133 -11.84 -23.88 2.76
N GLN A 134 -11.39 -23.31 1.66
CA GLN A 134 -11.37 -24.02 0.38
C GLN A 134 -10.35 -25.17 0.39
N ALA A 135 -9.11 -24.92 0.85
CA ALA A 135 -8.05 -25.89 0.84
C ALA A 135 -8.27 -27.04 1.83
N SER A 136 -8.93 -26.77 2.97
CA SER A 136 -9.20 -27.75 4.03
C SER A 136 -10.61 -28.37 3.94
N LEU A 137 -11.32 -28.21 2.83
CA LEU A 137 -12.72 -28.64 2.71
C LEU A 137 -13.57 -28.19 3.92
N ASN A 138 -13.54 -26.90 4.20
CA ASN A 138 -14.24 -26.29 5.34
C ASN A 138 -13.81 -26.82 6.71
N TRP A 139 -12.47 -26.91 6.92
CA TRP A 139 -11.81 -27.39 8.15
C TRP A 139 -11.99 -28.90 8.42
N GLN A 140 -12.38 -29.68 7.43
CA GLN A 140 -12.56 -31.12 7.59
C GLN A 140 -11.28 -31.92 7.30
N GLU A 141 -10.46 -31.40 6.39
CA GLU A 141 -9.22 -32.06 5.98
C GLU A 141 -7.97 -31.34 6.54
N GLU A 142 -6.90 -32.07 6.67
CA GLU A 142 -5.61 -31.56 7.07
C GLU A 142 -5.11 -30.53 6.05
N CYS A 143 -4.65 -29.40 6.54
CA CYS A 143 -4.19 -28.32 5.69
C CYS A 143 -3.16 -27.46 6.44
N TYR A 144 -2.23 -26.85 5.71
CA TYR A 144 -1.14 -26.06 6.24
C TYR A 144 -1.13 -24.67 5.61
N ALA A 145 -0.75 -23.67 6.40
CA ALA A 145 -0.46 -22.33 5.95
C ALA A 145 1.03 -22.02 6.16
N MET A 146 1.70 -21.61 5.11
CA MET A 146 3.08 -21.13 5.14
C MET A 146 3.09 -19.62 5.00
N SER A 147 3.61 -18.93 6.03
CA SER A 147 3.85 -17.49 6.00
C SER A 147 5.28 -17.20 5.58
N LEU A 148 5.45 -16.20 4.73
CA LEU A 148 6.74 -15.74 4.20
C LEU A 148 6.91 -14.24 4.45
N ASP A 149 8.12 -13.82 4.80
CA ASP A 149 8.49 -12.42 5.05
C ASP A 149 9.76 -12.10 4.24
N ILE A 150 9.83 -10.92 3.64
CA ILE A 150 10.99 -10.45 2.89
C ILE A 150 11.82 -9.54 3.79
N ARG A 151 13.12 -9.82 3.89
CA ARG A 151 14.03 -9.07 4.75
C ARG A 151 14.20 -7.64 4.26
N GLY A 152 13.81 -6.67 5.11
CA GLY A 152 14.04 -5.25 4.84
C GLY A 152 13.47 -4.77 3.50
N TYR A 153 12.32 -5.26 3.08
CA TYR A 153 11.74 -5.14 1.75
C TYR A 153 11.93 -3.75 1.11
N PHE A 154 11.41 -2.67 1.71
CA PHE A 154 11.49 -1.32 1.15
C PHE A 154 12.92 -0.81 0.95
N MET A 155 13.87 -1.29 1.74
CA MET A 155 15.28 -0.89 1.68
C MET A 155 16.08 -1.65 0.62
N HIS A 156 15.53 -2.77 0.10
CA HIS A 156 16.19 -3.60 -0.90
C HIS A 156 15.52 -3.53 -2.28
N ILE A 157 14.48 -2.73 -2.46
CA ILE A 157 13.90 -2.49 -3.78
C ILE A 157 14.94 -1.79 -4.66
N ASP A 158 15.33 -2.45 -5.75
CA ASP A 158 16.21 -1.91 -6.77
C ASP A 158 15.43 -0.97 -7.68
N ARG A 159 15.83 0.33 -7.72
CA ARG A 159 15.09 1.35 -8.46
C ARG A 159 15.19 1.18 -9.97
N GLU A 160 16.31 0.68 -10.49
CA GLU A 160 16.46 0.41 -11.93
C GLU A 160 15.57 -0.76 -12.37
N ARG A 161 15.58 -1.86 -11.58
CA ARG A 161 14.65 -2.98 -11.82
C ARG A 161 13.19 -2.54 -11.70
N LEU A 162 12.85 -1.74 -10.69
CA LEU A 162 11.50 -1.19 -10.54
C LEU A 162 11.11 -0.34 -11.75
N LEU A 163 11.99 0.56 -12.20
CA LEU A 163 11.74 1.39 -13.37
C LEU A 163 11.47 0.53 -14.60
N LYS A 164 12.27 -0.50 -14.82
CA LYS A 164 12.08 -1.46 -15.92
C LYS A 164 10.72 -2.14 -15.83
N ILE A 165 10.38 -2.73 -14.67
CA ILE A 165 9.10 -3.43 -14.45
C ILE A 165 7.91 -2.49 -14.67
N ALA A 166 7.96 -1.28 -14.10
CA ALA A 166 6.87 -0.32 -14.20
C ALA A 166 6.68 0.18 -15.64
N THR A 167 7.78 0.51 -16.34
CA THR A 167 7.71 0.99 -17.73
C THR A 167 7.27 -0.10 -18.70
N GLU A 168 7.72 -1.35 -18.54
CA GLU A 168 7.27 -2.49 -19.34
C GLU A 168 5.78 -2.77 -19.10
N SER A 169 5.33 -2.69 -17.83
CA SER A 169 3.92 -2.84 -17.49
C SER A 169 3.07 -1.75 -18.15
N LEU A 170 3.47 -0.49 -18.07
CA LEU A 170 2.78 0.63 -18.74
C LEU A 170 2.73 0.43 -20.25
N LYS A 171 3.85 0.11 -20.90
CA LYS A 171 3.92 -0.14 -22.35
C LYS A 171 3.02 -1.30 -22.79
N LYS A 172 2.97 -2.38 -22.01
CA LYS A 172 2.07 -3.49 -22.26
C LYS A 172 0.60 -3.05 -22.14
N MET A 173 0.27 -2.38 -21.05
CA MET A 173 -1.10 -1.96 -20.77
C MET A 173 -1.62 -0.87 -21.72
N SER A 174 -0.77 -0.05 -22.32
CA SER A 174 -1.18 0.98 -23.27
C SER A 174 -2.06 0.44 -24.41
N ARG A 175 -1.82 -0.79 -24.84
CA ARG A 175 -2.54 -1.49 -25.92
C ARG A 175 -3.81 -2.22 -25.44
N HIS A 176 -4.04 -2.29 -24.11
CA HIS A 176 -5.21 -2.96 -23.56
C HIS A 176 -6.40 -2.00 -23.56
N LYS A 177 -7.60 -2.59 -23.68
CA LYS A 177 -8.85 -1.85 -23.63
C LYS A 177 -9.12 -1.30 -22.24
N VAL A 178 -9.65 -0.08 -22.19
CA VAL A 178 -10.26 0.47 -20.99
C VAL A 178 -11.63 -0.15 -20.84
N GLY A 179 -11.96 -0.73 -19.67
CA GLY A 179 -13.30 -1.29 -19.44
C GLY A 179 -14.32 -0.15 -19.31
N VAL A 180 -15.48 -0.31 -19.91
CA VAL A 180 -16.58 0.66 -19.83
C VAL A 180 -17.09 0.84 -18.39
N ALA A 181 -16.91 -0.18 -17.55
CA ALA A 181 -17.28 -0.14 -16.13
C ALA A 181 -16.24 0.56 -15.23
N ASP A 182 -15.09 0.96 -15.77
CA ASP A 182 -14.07 1.64 -14.99
C ASP A 182 -14.41 3.12 -14.82
N GLU A 183 -14.46 3.59 -13.59
CA GLU A 183 -14.54 5.01 -13.26
C GLU A 183 -13.17 5.67 -13.52
N VAL A 184 -12.77 5.74 -14.79
CA VAL A 184 -11.50 6.35 -15.21
C VAL A 184 -11.72 7.86 -15.38
N PRO A 185 -10.92 8.72 -14.74
CA PRO A 185 -10.93 10.14 -15.09
C PRO A 185 -10.54 10.29 -16.57
N LEU A 186 -11.49 10.66 -17.40
CA LEU A 186 -11.28 10.81 -18.84
C LEU A 186 -10.84 12.23 -19.20
N PRO A 187 -10.01 12.38 -20.24
CA PRO A 187 -9.78 13.68 -20.84
C PRO A 187 -11.07 14.28 -21.40
N SER A 188 -11.17 15.59 -21.40
CA SER A 188 -12.33 16.29 -21.95
C SER A 188 -12.58 15.92 -23.41
N GLY A 189 -13.81 15.57 -23.74
CA GLY A 189 -14.22 15.21 -25.10
C GLY A 189 -13.93 13.76 -25.53
N VAL A 190 -13.30 12.95 -24.68
CA VAL A 190 -13.11 11.53 -24.95
C VAL A 190 -14.34 10.74 -24.51
N LEU A 191 -14.88 9.94 -25.41
CA LEU A 191 -15.97 9.01 -25.15
C LEU A 191 -15.39 7.59 -25.10
N LEU A 192 -15.69 6.85 -24.03
CA LEU A 192 -15.33 5.43 -23.96
C LEU A 192 -16.22 4.59 -24.85
N THR A 193 -15.59 3.73 -25.61
CA THR A 193 -16.23 2.63 -26.32
C THR A 193 -15.64 1.31 -25.84
N GLU A 194 -16.25 0.19 -26.19
CA GLU A 194 -15.69 -1.14 -25.89
C GLU A 194 -14.33 -1.41 -26.56
N GLN A 195 -13.94 -0.59 -27.52
CA GLN A 195 -12.67 -0.72 -28.24
C GLN A 195 -11.60 0.25 -27.74
N THR A 196 -11.96 1.29 -26.97
CA THR A 196 -11.04 2.32 -26.50
C THR A 196 -9.89 1.70 -25.70
N THR A 197 -8.66 2.00 -26.09
CA THR A 197 -7.44 1.55 -25.43
C THR A 197 -6.92 2.60 -24.42
N TRP A 198 -6.04 2.19 -23.53
CA TRP A 198 -5.41 3.14 -22.59
C TRP A 198 -4.59 4.20 -23.31
N ALA A 199 -3.96 3.91 -24.47
CA ALA A 199 -3.21 4.87 -25.25
C ALA A 199 -4.07 5.99 -25.84
N GLU A 200 -5.38 5.78 -25.98
CA GLU A 200 -6.32 6.77 -26.50
C GLU A 200 -6.85 7.71 -25.40
N VAL A 201 -6.60 7.40 -24.13
CA VAL A 201 -7.07 8.18 -22.98
C VAL A 201 -5.94 8.65 -22.06
N ARG A 202 -4.69 8.23 -22.31
CA ARG A 202 -3.52 8.61 -21.52
C ARG A 202 -2.31 8.90 -22.43
N ASP A 203 -1.57 9.93 -22.08
CA ASP A 203 -0.28 10.23 -22.71
C ASP A 203 0.82 9.35 -22.11
N PHE A 204 1.13 8.24 -22.76
CA PHE A 204 2.13 7.29 -22.26
C PHE A 204 3.56 7.82 -22.32
N ASP A 205 3.90 8.73 -23.24
CA ASP A 205 5.21 9.38 -23.23
C ASP A 205 5.37 10.26 -21.98
N PHE A 206 4.29 10.94 -21.58
CA PHE A 206 4.26 11.68 -20.32
C PHE A 206 4.40 10.75 -19.12
N LEU A 207 3.64 9.66 -19.09
CA LEU A 207 3.65 8.71 -17.97
C LEU A 207 5.00 8.02 -17.81
N LEU A 208 5.62 7.59 -18.88
CA LEU A 208 6.95 6.94 -18.86
C LEU A 208 8.02 7.89 -18.32
N TRP A 209 8.04 9.13 -18.80
CA TRP A 209 8.94 10.16 -18.29
C TRP A 209 8.69 10.43 -16.79
N LEU A 210 7.44 10.63 -16.37
CA LEU A 210 7.12 10.93 -14.98
C LEU A 210 7.41 9.73 -14.05
N THR A 211 7.24 8.50 -14.56
CA THR A 211 7.65 7.28 -13.84
C THR A 211 9.13 7.32 -13.53
N GLU A 212 9.97 7.66 -14.49
CA GLU A 212 11.42 7.78 -14.31
C GLU A 212 11.76 8.86 -13.27
N GLN A 213 11.14 10.06 -13.37
CA GLN A 213 11.39 11.16 -12.44
C GLN A 213 11.05 10.76 -10.98
N ILE A 214 9.98 9.98 -10.77
CA ILE A 214 9.55 9.57 -9.43
C ILE A 214 10.37 8.39 -8.90
N VAL A 215 10.62 7.37 -9.73
CA VAL A 215 11.30 6.14 -9.30
C VAL A 215 12.79 6.38 -9.05
N MET A 216 13.44 7.16 -9.92
CA MET A 216 14.89 7.40 -9.84
C MET A 216 15.25 8.49 -8.84
N LEU A 217 14.28 9.24 -8.31
CA LEU A 217 14.53 10.25 -7.27
C LEU A 217 15.20 9.62 -6.05
N ASP A 218 16.39 10.09 -5.71
CA ASP A 218 17.06 9.73 -4.47
C ASP A 218 16.78 10.80 -3.40
N PRO A 219 15.90 10.54 -2.43
CA PRO A 219 15.58 11.53 -1.41
C PRO A 219 16.77 11.83 -0.48
N MET A 220 17.81 10.97 -0.45
CA MET A 220 19.02 11.19 0.35
C MET A 220 19.94 12.24 -0.22
N GLU A 221 19.90 12.50 -1.54
CA GLU A 221 20.78 13.50 -2.17
C GLU A 221 20.49 14.93 -1.66
N ASN A 222 19.25 15.21 -1.27
CA ASN A 222 18.85 16.55 -0.87
C ASN A 222 17.66 16.54 0.11
N CYS A 223 17.79 15.88 1.28
CA CYS A 223 16.71 15.87 2.27
C CYS A 223 16.92 16.91 3.39
N ILE A 224 15.81 17.40 3.91
CA ILE A 224 15.76 18.25 5.11
C ILE A 224 15.49 17.35 6.31
N ILE A 225 16.47 17.20 7.20
CA ILE A 225 16.29 16.45 8.45
C ILE A 225 15.42 17.26 9.40
N VAL A 226 14.37 16.63 9.92
CA VAL A 226 13.43 17.22 10.87
C VAL A 226 13.42 16.36 12.13
N GLY A 227 13.55 16.99 13.30
CA GLY A 227 13.69 16.33 14.60
C GLY A 227 15.12 16.35 15.13
N ASP A 228 15.33 15.65 16.23
CA ASP A 228 16.65 15.56 16.86
C ASP A 228 17.46 14.39 16.28
N PRO A 229 18.78 14.53 16.05
CA PRO A 229 19.62 13.41 15.61
C PRO A 229 19.52 12.16 16.49
N SER A 230 19.22 12.31 17.78
CA SER A 230 19.00 11.19 18.70
C SER A 230 17.74 10.37 18.38
N ASP A 231 16.81 10.91 17.59
CA ASP A 231 15.63 10.18 17.14
C ASP A 231 16.01 8.92 16.34
N TRP A 232 17.18 8.91 15.69
CA TRP A 232 17.69 7.74 14.96
C TRP A 232 18.33 6.67 15.86
N ASN A 233 18.61 6.98 17.15
CA ASN A 233 19.20 6.02 18.07
C ASN A 233 18.32 4.77 18.22
N GLY A 234 18.92 3.58 18.05
CA GLY A 234 18.20 2.31 18.10
C GLY A 234 17.37 1.97 16.87
N LEU A 235 17.43 2.78 15.78
CA LEU A 235 16.97 2.34 14.48
C LEU A 235 17.98 1.34 13.90
N ASP A 236 17.47 0.19 13.45
CA ASP A 236 18.28 -0.82 12.75
C ASP A 236 18.89 -0.20 11.48
N PRO A 237 20.23 -0.21 11.29
CA PRO A 237 20.87 0.30 10.09
C PRO A 237 20.27 -0.25 8.79
N ALA A 238 19.83 -1.52 8.77
CA ALA A 238 19.16 -2.13 7.63
C ALA A 238 17.77 -1.53 7.31
N LYS A 239 17.28 -0.60 8.13
CA LYS A 239 16.01 0.13 7.95
C LYS A 239 16.21 1.64 7.77
N CYS A 240 17.42 2.07 7.56
CA CYS A 240 17.80 3.47 7.39
C CYS A 240 18.41 3.66 6.00
N MET A 241 17.83 4.53 5.17
CA MET A 241 18.30 4.76 3.80
C MET A 241 19.74 5.25 3.73
N ARG A 242 20.22 5.94 4.78
CA ARG A 242 21.63 6.42 4.85
C ARG A 242 22.65 5.29 4.71
N PHE A 243 22.31 4.07 5.13
CA PHE A 243 23.21 2.91 5.10
C PHE A 243 22.93 1.96 3.95
N VAL A 244 21.93 2.28 3.13
CA VAL A 244 21.56 1.48 1.96
C VAL A 244 22.42 1.89 0.77
N LYS A 245 22.78 0.92 -0.07
CA LYS A 245 23.52 1.16 -1.32
C LYS A 245 22.75 2.12 -2.22
N LYS A 246 23.44 3.09 -2.84
CA LYS A 246 22.85 3.99 -3.84
C LYS A 246 22.14 3.19 -4.94
N GLY A 247 20.97 3.64 -5.36
CA GLY A 247 20.13 2.95 -6.34
C GLY A 247 19.12 1.97 -5.74
N LEU A 248 19.28 1.60 -4.46
CA LEU A 248 18.29 0.81 -3.73
C LEU A 248 17.38 1.69 -2.88
N ALA A 249 16.33 1.09 -2.35
CA ALA A 249 15.28 1.59 -1.47
C ALA A 249 14.21 2.47 -2.13
N LEU A 250 12.98 2.27 -1.67
CA LEU A 250 11.88 3.21 -1.87
C LEU A 250 11.62 4.01 -0.59
N PRO A 251 11.50 5.35 -0.69
CA PRO A 251 11.21 6.19 0.46
C PRO A 251 9.84 5.87 1.06
N ILE A 252 9.80 5.55 2.35
CA ILE A 252 8.55 5.38 3.08
C ILE A 252 7.95 6.77 3.35
N GLY A 253 6.69 6.97 2.98
CA GLY A 253 5.94 8.21 3.23
C GLY A 253 5.28 8.82 2.00
N ASN A 254 5.61 8.35 0.80
CA ASN A 254 5.01 8.82 -0.45
C ASN A 254 3.93 7.85 -0.96
N LEU A 255 2.87 8.39 -1.56
CA LEU A 255 1.77 7.62 -2.14
C LEU A 255 2.27 6.67 -3.25
N THR A 256 3.16 7.14 -4.11
CA THR A 256 3.70 6.34 -5.21
C THR A 256 4.57 5.18 -4.74
N SER A 257 5.27 5.31 -3.60
CA SER A 257 6.02 4.19 -3.03
C SER A 257 5.11 3.00 -2.67
N GLN A 258 3.86 3.28 -2.30
CA GLN A 258 2.89 2.24 -1.97
C GLN A 258 2.47 1.45 -3.22
N ILE A 259 2.12 2.13 -4.33
CA ILE A 259 1.76 1.45 -5.56
C ILE A 259 2.97 0.73 -6.18
N TYR A 260 4.14 1.35 -6.15
CA TYR A 260 5.37 0.75 -6.68
C TYR A 260 5.82 -0.49 -5.90
N SER A 261 5.55 -0.55 -4.60
CA SER A 261 5.80 -1.78 -3.83
C SER A 261 4.97 -2.94 -4.36
N ASN A 262 3.71 -2.70 -4.74
CA ASN A 262 2.89 -3.73 -5.37
C ASN A 262 3.34 -4.06 -6.80
N VAL A 263 3.71 -3.06 -7.60
CA VAL A 263 4.23 -3.27 -8.96
C VAL A 263 5.47 -4.14 -8.94
N TYR A 264 6.39 -3.90 -8.00
CA TYR A 264 7.62 -4.67 -7.86
C TYR A 264 7.36 -6.13 -7.51
N LEU A 265 6.53 -6.40 -6.51
CA LEU A 265 6.19 -7.76 -6.08
C LEU A 265 5.13 -8.44 -6.94
N ASN A 266 4.47 -7.72 -7.87
CA ASN A 266 3.56 -8.37 -8.81
C ASN A 266 4.27 -9.43 -9.67
N VAL A 267 5.56 -9.24 -9.97
CA VAL A 267 6.38 -10.24 -10.68
C VAL A 267 6.43 -11.54 -9.87
N PHE A 268 6.65 -11.43 -8.57
CA PHE A 268 6.62 -12.57 -7.64
C PHE A 268 5.21 -13.18 -7.51
N ASP A 269 4.17 -12.36 -7.41
CA ASP A 269 2.79 -12.83 -7.35
C ASP A 269 2.42 -13.67 -8.59
N GLN A 270 2.83 -13.21 -9.79
CA GLN A 270 2.60 -13.93 -11.03
C GLN A 270 3.36 -15.27 -11.06
N TYR A 271 4.62 -15.29 -10.60
CA TYR A 271 5.41 -16.51 -10.48
C TYR A 271 4.75 -17.53 -9.53
N VAL A 272 4.30 -17.09 -8.35
CA VAL A 272 3.61 -17.97 -7.40
C VAL A 272 2.32 -18.55 -7.99
N LYS A 273 1.56 -17.75 -8.71
CA LYS A 273 0.28 -18.20 -9.28
C LYS A 273 0.43 -19.06 -10.53
N ARG A 274 1.40 -18.77 -11.39
CA ARG A 274 1.51 -19.39 -12.72
C ARG A 274 2.56 -20.49 -12.82
N ASP A 275 3.72 -20.25 -12.21
CA ASP A 275 4.85 -21.17 -12.31
C ASP A 275 4.85 -22.20 -11.15
N LEU A 276 4.61 -21.72 -9.91
CA LEU A 276 4.44 -22.62 -8.76
C LEU A 276 3.02 -23.21 -8.70
N VAL A 277 2.08 -22.65 -9.45
CA VAL A 277 0.65 -23.06 -9.50
C VAL A 277 0.01 -23.07 -8.11
N CYS A 278 0.45 -22.17 -7.21
CA CYS A 278 -0.12 -22.06 -5.87
C CYS A 278 -1.53 -21.46 -5.93
N ARG A 279 -2.54 -22.30 -5.78
CA ARG A 279 -3.95 -21.89 -5.89
C ARG A 279 -4.34 -20.93 -4.76
N HIS A 280 -3.95 -21.25 -3.54
CA HIS A 280 -4.31 -20.50 -2.33
C HIS A 280 -3.14 -19.68 -1.83
N TYR A 281 -2.98 -18.49 -2.42
CA TYR A 281 -1.92 -17.54 -2.13
C TYR A 281 -2.47 -16.13 -2.07
N GLY A 282 -1.98 -15.34 -1.12
CA GLY A 282 -2.28 -13.91 -1.04
C GLY A 282 -1.19 -13.14 -0.32
N ARG A 283 -1.16 -11.81 -0.55
CA ARG A 283 -0.08 -10.94 -0.08
C ARG A 283 -0.57 -9.58 0.41
N TYR A 284 0.03 -9.13 1.50
CA TYR A 284 -0.11 -7.78 2.04
C TYR A 284 1.28 -7.13 2.18
N VAL A 285 1.68 -6.27 1.25
CA VAL A 285 3.04 -5.71 1.10
C VAL A 285 4.06 -6.85 0.99
N ASP A 286 4.93 -7.03 2.00
CA ASP A 286 5.92 -8.09 2.13
C ASP A 286 5.43 -9.35 2.86
N ASP A 287 4.34 -9.24 3.63
CA ASP A 287 3.72 -10.38 4.30
C ASP A 287 2.90 -11.21 3.29
N SER A 288 3.27 -12.45 3.06
CA SER A 288 2.53 -13.36 2.16
C SER A 288 2.22 -14.70 2.81
N ALA A 289 1.16 -15.34 2.34
CA ALA A 289 0.72 -16.65 2.81
C ALA A 289 0.40 -17.58 1.64
N MET A 290 0.92 -18.81 1.70
CA MET A 290 0.60 -19.93 0.83
C MET A 290 -0.12 -20.99 1.65
N ILE A 291 -1.22 -21.53 1.16
CA ILE A 291 -2.03 -22.53 1.85
C ILE A 291 -2.15 -23.76 0.95
N ASP A 292 -1.86 -24.95 1.50
CA ASP A 292 -1.97 -26.22 0.79
C ASP A 292 -2.23 -27.37 1.76
N PRO A 293 -2.98 -28.42 1.38
CA PRO A 293 -3.09 -29.64 2.16
C PRO A 293 -1.77 -30.40 2.29
N ASP A 294 -0.89 -30.29 1.30
CA ASP A 294 0.40 -30.98 1.27
C ASP A 294 1.51 -30.10 1.88
N LYS A 295 1.92 -30.45 3.09
CA LYS A 295 3.00 -29.78 3.81
C LYS A 295 4.36 -29.89 3.11
N ASP A 296 4.65 -31.04 2.54
CA ASP A 296 5.94 -31.30 1.88
C ASP A 296 6.01 -30.51 0.57
N TRP A 297 4.89 -30.39 -0.13
CA TRP A 297 4.79 -29.49 -1.27
C TRP A 297 5.12 -28.04 -0.88
N LEU A 298 4.53 -27.51 0.22
CA LEU A 298 4.85 -26.17 0.71
C LEU A 298 6.34 -26.01 1.02
N LEU A 299 6.95 -26.98 1.72
CA LEU A 299 8.37 -26.97 2.03
C LEU A 299 9.22 -26.94 0.77
N ALA A 300 8.84 -27.69 -0.26
CA ALA A 300 9.54 -27.74 -1.54
C ALA A 300 9.47 -26.40 -2.33
N GLN A 301 8.51 -25.51 -2.02
CA GLN A 301 8.47 -24.18 -2.64
C GLN A 301 9.48 -23.20 -2.05
N VAL A 302 9.91 -23.38 -0.79
CA VAL A 302 10.82 -22.44 -0.10
C VAL A 302 12.11 -22.15 -0.89
N PRO A 303 12.89 -23.15 -1.36
CA PRO A 303 14.08 -22.86 -2.16
C PRO A 303 13.75 -22.19 -3.49
N LYS A 304 12.64 -22.54 -4.14
CA LYS A 304 12.21 -21.93 -5.41
C LYS A 304 11.86 -20.44 -5.21
N VAL A 305 11.08 -20.14 -4.17
CA VAL A 305 10.74 -18.75 -3.79
C VAL A 305 12.00 -17.95 -3.46
N ARG A 306 12.93 -18.50 -2.70
CA ARG A 306 14.18 -17.86 -2.34
C ARG A 306 15.00 -17.49 -3.57
N ASN A 307 15.20 -18.44 -4.47
CA ASN A 307 15.97 -18.23 -5.70
C ASN A 307 15.30 -17.19 -6.58
N PHE A 308 14.00 -17.29 -6.81
CA PHE A 308 13.25 -16.33 -7.61
C PHE A 308 13.35 -14.88 -7.05
N LEU A 309 13.10 -14.70 -5.75
CA LEU A 309 13.21 -13.38 -5.12
C LEU A 309 14.61 -12.79 -5.25
N TRP A 310 15.65 -13.61 -5.12
CA TRP A 310 17.03 -13.16 -5.26
C TRP A 310 17.40 -12.84 -6.71
N ASP A 311 17.16 -13.75 -7.61
CA ASP A 311 17.62 -13.65 -9.00
C ASP A 311 16.85 -12.56 -9.77
N GLU A 312 15.51 -12.55 -9.64
CA GLU A 312 14.66 -11.64 -10.40
C GLU A 312 14.49 -10.28 -9.74
N LEU A 313 14.43 -10.23 -8.41
CA LEU A 313 14.10 -9.01 -7.68
C LEU A 313 15.23 -8.50 -6.76
N GLY A 314 16.31 -9.25 -6.56
CA GLY A 314 17.38 -8.87 -5.63
C GLY A 314 16.92 -8.83 -4.17
N LEU A 315 15.87 -9.58 -3.82
CA LEU A 315 15.25 -9.61 -2.50
C LEU A 315 15.63 -10.87 -1.73
N GLU A 316 15.88 -10.73 -0.44
CA GLU A 316 16.22 -11.84 0.45
C GLU A 316 14.99 -12.33 1.21
N LEU A 317 14.66 -13.62 1.08
CA LEU A 317 13.64 -14.27 1.91
C LEU A 317 14.16 -14.41 3.34
N HIS A 318 13.41 -13.91 4.34
CA HIS A 318 13.82 -13.92 5.74
C HIS A 318 13.74 -15.34 6.33
N GLN A 319 14.88 -16.05 6.41
CA GLN A 319 14.94 -17.47 6.83
C GLN A 319 14.29 -17.71 8.22
N GLY A 320 14.50 -16.84 9.18
CA GLY A 320 13.95 -16.97 10.54
C GLY A 320 12.47 -16.63 10.67
N LYS A 321 11.78 -16.28 9.57
CA LYS A 321 10.37 -15.93 9.55
C LYS A 321 9.56 -16.72 8.53
N ILE A 322 10.04 -17.88 8.17
CA ILE A 322 9.26 -18.87 7.42
C ILE A 322 8.56 -19.73 8.45
N HIS A 323 7.23 -19.64 8.52
CA HIS A 323 6.43 -20.41 9.46
C HIS A 323 5.42 -21.26 8.71
N ILE A 324 5.45 -22.56 8.96
CA ILE A 324 4.42 -23.49 8.47
C ILE A 324 3.61 -23.94 9.65
N GLN A 325 2.31 -23.69 9.60
CA GLN A 325 1.37 -23.97 10.66
C GLN A 325 0.21 -24.80 10.12
N GLU A 326 -0.14 -25.87 10.83
CA GLU A 326 -1.39 -26.58 10.61
C GLU A 326 -2.57 -25.65 10.93
N VAL A 327 -3.51 -25.53 10.00
CA VAL A 327 -4.55 -24.49 10.08
C VAL A 327 -5.49 -24.69 11.27
N HIS A 328 -5.71 -25.93 11.76
CA HIS A 328 -6.51 -26.22 12.94
C HIS A 328 -5.93 -25.63 14.21
N LYS A 329 -4.61 -25.50 14.30
CA LYS A 329 -3.92 -24.85 15.44
C LYS A 329 -4.10 -23.34 15.43
N GLY A 330 -4.52 -22.80 14.30
CA GLY A 330 -4.71 -21.37 14.04
C GLY A 330 -3.55 -20.74 13.30
N VAL A 331 -3.84 -19.73 12.50
CA VAL A 331 -2.87 -19.02 11.65
C VAL A 331 -2.88 -17.54 12.02
N GLU A 332 -1.71 -16.99 12.37
CA GLU A 332 -1.55 -15.54 12.58
C GLU A 332 -1.29 -14.86 11.25
N PHE A 333 -2.12 -13.86 10.91
CA PHE A 333 -1.96 -13.04 9.72
C PHE A 333 -2.51 -11.63 9.95
N LEU A 334 -1.74 -10.61 9.61
CA LEU A 334 -2.12 -9.19 9.69
C LEU A 334 -2.70 -8.75 11.05
N GLY A 335 -2.19 -9.32 12.14
CA GLY A 335 -2.61 -8.97 13.50
C GLY A 335 -3.86 -9.70 13.99
N THR A 336 -4.36 -10.63 13.21
CA THR A 336 -5.48 -11.52 13.54
C THR A 336 -5.00 -12.97 13.61
N PHE A 337 -5.55 -13.73 14.56
CA PHE A 337 -5.32 -15.16 14.70
C PHE A 337 -6.58 -15.92 14.26
N VAL A 338 -6.49 -16.54 13.09
CA VAL A 338 -7.60 -17.26 12.43
C VAL A 338 -7.61 -18.70 12.90
N LYS A 339 -8.70 -19.11 13.53
CA LYS A 339 -9.00 -20.51 13.94
C LYS A 339 -10.23 -21.04 13.22
N PRO A 340 -10.49 -22.35 13.28
CA PRO A 340 -11.75 -22.89 12.80
C PRO A 340 -12.94 -22.13 13.36
N TYR A 341 -13.76 -21.57 12.47
CA TYR A 341 -15.01 -20.85 12.75
C TYR A 341 -14.88 -19.55 13.59
N ARG A 342 -13.68 -19.14 14.02
CA ARG A 342 -13.46 -17.96 14.87
C ARG A 342 -12.16 -17.24 14.54
N GLU A 343 -12.18 -15.92 14.71
CA GLU A 343 -11.01 -15.06 14.61
C GLU A 343 -10.79 -14.34 15.92
N TYR A 344 -9.53 -14.21 16.32
CA TYR A 344 -9.11 -13.53 17.55
C TYR A 344 -8.08 -12.46 17.21
N VAL A 345 -7.98 -11.44 18.05
CA VAL A 345 -6.84 -10.52 17.99
C VAL A 345 -5.57 -11.29 18.32
N SER A 346 -4.50 -11.12 17.54
CA SER A 346 -3.25 -11.83 17.83
C SER A 346 -2.61 -11.33 19.14
N ASN A 347 -1.92 -12.21 19.85
CA ASN A 347 -1.24 -11.87 21.11
C ASN A 347 -0.29 -10.68 20.95
N ARG A 348 0.46 -10.65 19.86
CA ARG A 348 1.36 -9.55 19.51
C ARG A 348 0.64 -8.21 19.36
N THR A 349 -0.56 -8.23 18.80
CA THR A 349 -1.40 -7.02 18.67
C THR A 349 -1.92 -6.60 20.05
N LEU A 350 -2.41 -7.53 20.86
CA LEU A 350 -2.88 -7.27 22.23
C LEU A 350 -1.80 -6.67 23.12
N GLU A 351 -0.60 -7.24 23.13
CA GLU A 351 0.52 -6.72 23.91
C GLU A 351 0.86 -5.27 23.55
N ARG A 352 0.86 -4.95 22.24
CA ARG A 352 1.08 -3.57 21.79
C ARG A 352 -0.02 -2.63 22.21
N MET A 353 -1.28 -3.08 22.13
CA MET A 353 -2.44 -2.30 22.56
C MET A 353 -2.35 -2.00 24.07
N GLN A 354 -2.10 -3.01 24.88
CA GLN A 354 -1.96 -2.87 26.34
C GLN A 354 -0.84 -1.89 26.72
N LYS A 355 0.37 -2.06 26.12
CA LYS A 355 1.49 -1.14 26.33
C LYS A 355 1.16 0.30 25.95
N LYS A 356 0.38 0.50 24.90
CA LYS A 356 -0.01 1.85 24.47
C LYS A 356 -1.09 2.44 25.36
N LEU A 357 -2.07 1.65 25.78
CA LEU A 357 -3.13 2.09 26.69
C LEU A 357 -2.57 2.54 28.05
N GLN A 358 -1.54 1.86 28.57
CA GLN A 358 -0.83 2.27 29.78
C GLN A 358 -0.14 3.63 29.69
N GLN A 359 0.11 4.12 28.47
CA GLN A 359 0.75 5.42 28.21
C GLN A 359 -0.25 6.54 27.88
N VAL A 360 -1.56 6.24 27.88
CA VAL A 360 -2.59 7.23 27.58
C VAL A 360 -2.77 8.16 28.78
N ASP A 361 -2.65 9.47 28.54
CA ASP A 361 -2.98 10.47 29.57
C ASP A 361 -4.49 10.63 29.65
N LEU A 362 -5.10 10.09 30.71
CA LEU A 362 -6.54 10.13 30.92
C LEU A 362 -7.07 11.55 31.22
N ARG A 363 -6.21 12.48 31.62
CA ARG A 363 -6.58 13.90 31.79
C ARG A 363 -6.97 14.53 30.45
N ASN A 364 -6.38 14.03 29.33
CA ASN A 364 -6.83 14.39 27.99
C ASN A 364 -7.93 13.43 27.53
N ARG A 365 -9.16 13.65 28.01
CA ARG A 365 -10.35 12.81 27.76
C ARG A 365 -10.56 12.49 26.26
N GLU A 366 -10.43 13.49 25.39
CA GLU A 366 -10.60 13.29 23.94
C GLU A 366 -9.50 12.41 23.31
N ALA A 367 -8.24 12.55 23.73
CA ALA A 367 -7.16 11.72 23.25
C ALA A 367 -7.30 10.27 23.74
N ALA A 368 -7.74 10.09 24.98
CA ALA A 368 -8.08 8.79 25.55
C ALA A 368 -9.21 8.11 24.76
N LEU A 369 -10.31 8.83 24.51
CA LEU A 369 -11.44 8.34 23.71
C LEU A 369 -11.01 7.93 22.29
N ARG A 370 -10.22 8.76 21.61
CA ARG A 370 -9.70 8.42 20.27
C ARG A 370 -8.86 7.13 20.29
N SER A 371 -8.02 6.98 21.31
CA SER A 371 -7.18 5.77 21.47
C SER A 371 -8.02 4.53 21.70
N VAL A 372 -8.97 4.59 22.62
CA VAL A 372 -9.89 3.48 22.92
C VAL A 372 -10.72 3.11 21.69
N ASN A 373 -11.36 4.08 21.02
CA ASN A 373 -12.15 3.81 19.83
C ASN A 373 -11.33 3.23 18.66
N SER A 374 -10.06 3.62 18.53
CA SER A 374 -9.16 3.01 17.53
C SER A 374 -8.98 1.51 17.79
N TYR A 375 -8.81 1.11 19.06
CA TYR A 375 -8.65 -0.30 19.42
C TYR A 375 -9.97 -1.08 19.38
N LEU A 376 -11.07 -0.49 19.84
CA LEU A 376 -12.40 -1.08 19.69
C LEU A 376 -12.70 -1.37 18.21
N GLY A 377 -12.37 -0.44 17.30
CA GLY A 377 -12.50 -0.64 15.86
C GLY A 377 -11.74 -1.86 15.35
N ILE A 378 -10.48 -2.04 15.77
CA ILE A 378 -9.69 -3.22 15.39
C ILE A 378 -10.30 -4.51 15.97
N MET A 379 -10.67 -4.50 17.25
CA MET A 379 -11.18 -5.67 17.95
C MET A 379 -12.61 -6.06 17.53
N SER A 380 -13.41 -5.11 17.06
CA SER A 380 -14.82 -5.34 16.67
C SER A 380 -15.01 -6.35 15.55
N HIS A 381 -13.96 -6.58 14.75
CA HIS A 381 -13.95 -7.57 13.66
C HIS A 381 -13.54 -8.97 14.08
N THR A 382 -13.36 -9.21 15.38
CA THR A 382 -12.94 -10.49 15.94
C THR A 382 -13.87 -10.95 17.08
N ALA A 383 -13.78 -12.21 17.46
CA ALA A 383 -14.50 -12.78 18.58
C ALA A 383 -13.89 -12.29 19.94
N SER A 384 -13.98 -10.99 20.21
CA SER A 384 -13.29 -10.33 21.31
C SER A 384 -14.22 -9.55 22.26
N TYR A 385 -15.52 -9.83 22.28
CA TYR A 385 -16.46 -9.10 23.16
C TYR A 385 -16.04 -9.14 24.64
N ASN A 386 -15.84 -10.33 25.21
CA ASN A 386 -15.42 -10.48 26.61
C ASN A 386 -14.05 -9.81 26.87
N LEU A 387 -13.15 -9.86 25.90
CA LEU A 387 -11.87 -9.20 26.02
C LEU A 387 -12.02 -7.65 26.01
N ARG A 388 -12.89 -7.09 25.15
CA ARG A 388 -13.21 -5.67 25.17
C ARG A 388 -13.83 -5.25 26.48
N LEU A 389 -14.78 -6.05 26.97
CA LEU A 389 -15.42 -5.80 28.24
C LEU A 389 -14.41 -5.80 29.41
N SER A 390 -13.51 -6.78 29.48
CA SER A 390 -12.47 -6.82 30.51
C SER A 390 -11.42 -5.71 30.41
N MET A 391 -11.13 -5.23 29.20
CA MET A 391 -10.13 -4.18 29.00
C MET A 391 -10.67 -2.76 29.23
N PHE A 392 -11.94 -2.53 28.95
CA PHE A 392 -12.51 -1.19 28.89
C PHE A 392 -13.78 -1.01 29.71
N GLY A 393 -14.49 -2.09 30.08
CA GLY A 393 -15.76 -2.05 30.81
C GLY A 393 -15.59 -1.86 32.32
N GLU A 394 -14.35 -1.88 32.81
CA GLU A 394 -14.02 -1.69 34.23
C GLU A 394 -12.83 -0.74 34.38
N GLY A 395 -12.67 -0.14 35.58
CA GLY A 395 -11.55 0.74 35.90
C GLY A 395 -11.63 2.12 35.23
N GLU A 396 -10.48 2.80 35.12
CA GLU A 396 -10.37 4.20 34.75
C GLU A 396 -10.98 4.55 33.36
N PHE A 397 -10.98 3.62 32.41
CA PHE A 397 -11.62 3.84 31.13
C PHE A 397 -13.16 3.79 31.21
N ALA A 398 -13.72 2.95 32.07
CA ALA A 398 -15.16 2.86 32.28
C ALA A 398 -15.75 4.10 33.02
N GLU A 399 -14.93 4.76 33.84
CA GLU A 399 -15.31 6.03 34.48
C GLU A 399 -15.32 7.21 33.49
N LEU A 400 -14.51 7.10 32.40
CA LEU A 400 -14.31 8.16 31.45
C LEU A 400 -15.18 8.02 30.21
N ILE A 401 -15.49 6.79 29.79
CA ILE A 401 -16.10 6.44 28.52
C ILE A 401 -17.28 5.49 28.71
N GLU A 402 -18.41 5.88 28.15
CA GLU A 402 -19.56 5.02 27.97
C GLU A 402 -19.44 4.25 26.65
N TYR A 403 -19.97 3.04 26.59
CA TYR A 403 -19.87 2.13 25.46
C TYR A 403 -21.23 1.70 24.94
N ASP A 404 -21.31 1.38 23.64
CA ASP A 404 -22.45 0.68 23.07
C ASP A 404 -22.57 -0.75 23.63
N ALA A 405 -23.74 -1.36 23.49
CA ALA A 405 -24.01 -2.70 23.99
C ALA A 405 -23.08 -3.78 23.49
N ASP A 406 -22.54 -3.57 22.29
CA ASP A 406 -21.60 -4.49 21.63
C ASP A 406 -20.14 -4.18 21.96
N MET A 407 -19.83 -3.16 22.75
CA MET A 407 -18.47 -2.69 23.03
C MET A 407 -17.66 -2.40 21.77
N LYS A 408 -18.29 -1.83 20.73
CA LYS A 408 -17.63 -1.49 19.46
C LYS A 408 -17.27 -0.02 19.32
N LYS A 409 -17.96 0.84 20.08
CA LYS A 409 -17.75 2.29 20.05
C LYS A 409 -17.98 2.86 21.46
N GLY A 410 -17.18 3.86 21.82
CA GLY A 410 -17.34 4.64 23.03
C GLY A 410 -17.52 6.13 22.75
N TRP A 411 -18.08 6.84 23.74
CA TRP A 411 -18.20 8.30 23.81
C TRP A 411 -17.87 8.78 25.23
N LEU A 412 -17.54 10.04 25.39
CA LEU A 412 -17.23 10.57 26.71
C LEU A 412 -18.44 10.48 27.62
N ALA A 413 -18.25 9.94 28.84
CA ALA A 413 -19.22 10.01 29.89
C ALA A 413 -19.50 11.48 30.26
N ALA A 414 -20.75 11.75 30.63
CA ALA A 414 -21.26 13.08 30.94
C ALA A 414 -20.51 13.79 32.11
#